data_df18aee3312ae81c4c73354eed5fe9e5
#
_entry.id   df18aee3312ae81c4c73354eed5fe9e5
#
_cell.length_a   1.000
_cell.length_b   1.000
_cell.length_c   1.000
_cell.angle_alpha   90.00
_cell.angle_beta   90.00
_cell.angle_gamma   90.00
#
_symmetry.space_group_name_H-M   'P 1'
#
loop_
_entity.id
_entity.type
_entity.pdbx_description
1 polymer ?
#
loop_
_entity_poly.entity_id
_entity_poly.type
_entity_poly.pdbx_seq_one_letter_code
_entity_poly.pdbx_strand_id
1 'polypeptide(L)'
;MTSRTVTLLDVARAAGVSKSTVSDALQGSGRVAEATRDRVRAVAEELGYRPNSAARRLRRASTGAVGLHLPATATRLDYYMNLAFGAVERAQEDGLDMVLLAPSGATGGRIASRVDGLLVIDPEPGDSAVPGLLDAGVPVVTGERYLGPATGPSGAVVCDNAASLTALLDHVAERGARRPALLAPSGSSAWATALRATAGSWGRAHGVAVTVRTVPFAATPAEAEAATLALLAADPAVDAVICAPDGSAPGVLRAATALGRKVGASSPSGACGATNASGSSGATSTSGAIDGNGRTGEGSRTEHDRSEGGRTEHSKPGSPGSPDAAAGPVGAGLLVASCVDGTATRGAEPPVTAVDLRPAAYGRACAELLCDILAGRAAPDTVRRHSWSLETRASTGSPG
;
A
#
# COMPACT_ATOMS: atom_id res chain seq x y z
N MET A 1 -44.12 32.18 9.65
CA MET A 1 -44.56 32.06 8.24
C MET A 1 -43.81 30.94 7.58
N THR A 2 -44.44 29.81 7.38
CA THR A 2 -43.82 28.66 6.66
C THR A 2 -43.73 28.99 5.18
N SER A 3 -42.55 29.29 4.69
CA SER A 3 -42.28 29.49 3.26
C SER A 3 -42.70 28.23 2.53
N ARG A 4 -43.72 28.33 1.67
CA ARG A 4 -44.18 27.22 0.80
C ARG A 4 -43.06 26.92 -0.19
N THR A 5 -42.50 25.70 -0.11
CA THR A 5 -41.47 25.26 -1.04
C THR A 5 -42.04 25.15 -2.44
N VAL A 6 -41.46 25.86 -3.42
CA VAL A 6 -41.83 25.81 -4.83
C VAL A 6 -41.63 24.39 -5.38
N THR A 7 -42.64 23.86 -6.05
CA THR A 7 -42.64 22.49 -6.57
C THR A 7 -42.48 22.48 -8.11
N LEU A 8 -42.15 21.31 -8.65
CA LEU A 8 -42.09 21.09 -10.11
C LEU A 8 -43.40 21.42 -10.80
N LEU A 9 -44.53 21.30 -10.08
CA LEU A 9 -45.85 21.62 -10.62
C LEU A 9 -46.08 23.13 -10.73
N ASP A 10 -45.52 23.91 -9.81
CA ASP A 10 -45.59 25.37 -9.85
C ASP A 10 -44.79 25.92 -11.03
N VAL A 11 -43.60 25.35 -11.30
CA VAL A 11 -42.82 25.66 -12.52
C VAL A 11 -43.57 25.29 -13.79
N ALA A 12 -44.23 24.12 -13.81
CA ALA A 12 -45.01 23.65 -14.98
C ALA A 12 -46.16 24.60 -15.31
N ARG A 13 -46.88 25.07 -14.28
CA ARG A 13 -47.97 26.06 -14.44
C ARG A 13 -47.45 27.40 -14.96
N ALA A 14 -46.36 27.89 -14.37
CA ALA A 14 -45.80 29.19 -14.77
C ALA A 14 -45.16 29.15 -16.17
N ALA A 15 -44.53 28.07 -16.56
CA ALA A 15 -43.95 27.89 -17.88
C ALA A 15 -44.94 27.46 -18.97
N GLY A 16 -46.20 27.14 -18.61
CA GLY A 16 -47.25 26.72 -19.55
C GLY A 16 -46.96 25.37 -20.22
N VAL A 17 -46.29 24.43 -19.53
CA VAL A 17 -45.95 23.11 -20.07
C VAL A 17 -46.30 21.99 -19.08
N SER A 18 -46.24 20.75 -19.51
CA SER A 18 -46.52 19.60 -18.65
C SER A 18 -45.41 19.41 -17.61
N LYS A 19 -45.73 18.76 -16.47
CA LYS A 19 -44.75 18.39 -15.44
C LYS A 19 -43.62 17.51 -15.99
N SER A 20 -43.91 16.63 -16.93
CA SER A 20 -42.93 15.81 -17.64
C SER A 20 -41.98 16.66 -18.47
N THR A 21 -42.54 17.66 -19.23
CA THR A 21 -41.76 18.59 -20.03
C THR A 21 -40.79 19.41 -19.16
N VAL A 22 -41.24 19.89 -17.99
CA VAL A 22 -40.36 20.61 -17.04
C VAL A 22 -39.27 19.68 -16.54
N SER A 23 -39.62 18.44 -16.18
CA SER A 23 -38.63 17.46 -15.70
C SER A 23 -37.57 17.20 -16.79
N ASP A 24 -37.97 16.99 -18.03
CA ASP A 24 -37.06 16.70 -19.13
C ASP A 24 -36.22 17.93 -19.54
N ALA A 25 -36.80 19.14 -19.50
CA ALA A 25 -36.10 20.37 -19.74
C ALA A 25 -35.00 20.67 -18.72
N LEU A 26 -35.29 20.45 -17.43
CA LEU A 26 -34.32 20.64 -16.32
C LEU A 26 -33.26 19.56 -16.26
N GLN A 27 -33.52 18.36 -16.78
CA GLN A 27 -32.58 17.25 -16.85
C GLN A 27 -31.70 17.24 -18.10
N GLY A 28 -31.97 18.14 -19.07
CA GLY A 28 -31.18 18.20 -20.29
C GLY A 28 -31.46 17.04 -21.26
N SER A 29 -32.56 16.28 -21.09
CA SER A 29 -32.94 15.23 -22.04
C SER A 29 -33.24 15.85 -23.40
N GLY A 30 -32.64 15.36 -24.49
CA GLY A 30 -32.75 15.92 -25.85
C GLY A 30 -34.17 15.95 -26.46
N ARG A 31 -35.19 15.56 -25.68
CA ARG A 31 -36.61 15.48 -26.11
C ARG A 31 -37.35 16.80 -26.06
N VAL A 32 -36.76 17.85 -25.50
CA VAL A 32 -37.40 19.17 -25.34
C VAL A 32 -36.68 20.18 -26.22
N ALA A 33 -37.45 20.93 -27.04
CA ALA A 33 -36.92 22.00 -27.89
C ALA A 33 -36.17 23.05 -27.03
N GLU A 34 -35.07 23.59 -27.56
CA GLU A 34 -34.18 24.51 -26.88
C GLU A 34 -34.91 25.73 -26.31
N ALA A 35 -35.74 26.38 -27.10
CA ALA A 35 -36.55 27.52 -26.66
C ALA A 35 -37.49 27.18 -25.49
N THR A 36 -38.01 25.95 -25.41
CA THR A 36 -38.84 25.51 -24.28
C THR A 36 -37.98 25.23 -23.07
N ARG A 37 -36.77 24.68 -23.26
CA ARG A 37 -35.83 24.43 -22.21
C ARG A 37 -35.38 25.70 -21.51
N ASP A 38 -35.05 26.73 -22.31
CA ASP A 38 -34.59 28.02 -21.79
C ASP A 38 -35.71 28.74 -21.03
N ARG A 39 -36.95 28.71 -21.58
CA ARG A 39 -38.10 29.23 -20.86
C ARG A 39 -38.35 28.55 -19.52
N VAL A 40 -38.26 27.22 -19.50
CA VAL A 40 -38.45 26.46 -18.25
C VAL A 40 -37.34 26.77 -17.23
N ARG A 41 -36.07 26.92 -17.67
CA ARG A 41 -34.97 27.31 -16.79
C ARG A 41 -35.15 28.70 -16.19
N ALA A 42 -35.52 29.69 -17.03
CA ALA A 42 -35.75 31.06 -16.57
C ALA A 42 -36.90 31.11 -15.55
N VAL A 43 -38.03 30.44 -15.79
CA VAL A 43 -39.14 30.36 -14.85
C VAL A 43 -38.75 29.64 -13.55
N ALA A 44 -37.97 28.56 -13.64
CA ALA A 44 -37.50 27.84 -12.44
C ALA A 44 -36.60 28.72 -11.56
N GLU A 45 -35.71 29.51 -12.19
CA GLU A 45 -34.81 30.46 -11.50
C GLU A 45 -35.61 31.62 -10.86
N GLU A 46 -36.55 32.22 -11.61
CA GLU A 46 -37.41 33.28 -11.12
C GLU A 46 -38.24 32.87 -9.90
N LEU A 47 -38.77 31.63 -9.90
CA LEU A 47 -39.54 31.08 -8.79
C LEU A 47 -38.66 30.58 -7.64
N GLY A 48 -37.34 30.59 -7.80
CA GLY A 48 -36.40 29.99 -6.82
C GLY A 48 -36.60 28.48 -6.66
N TYR A 49 -37.03 27.79 -7.73
CA TYR A 49 -37.22 26.35 -7.72
C TYR A 49 -35.86 25.64 -7.59
N ARG A 50 -35.71 24.83 -6.57
CA ARG A 50 -34.58 23.90 -6.41
C ARG A 50 -35.07 22.48 -6.70
N PRO A 51 -34.44 21.76 -7.67
CA PRO A 51 -34.78 20.37 -7.89
C PRO A 51 -34.72 19.55 -6.62
N ASN A 52 -35.82 18.89 -6.26
CA ASN A 52 -35.84 18.02 -5.09
C ASN A 52 -35.07 16.74 -5.40
N SER A 53 -33.84 16.65 -4.89
CA SER A 53 -32.96 15.48 -5.05
C SER A 53 -33.59 14.21 -4.49
N ALA A 54 -34.33 14.29 -3.38
CA ALA A 54 -34.99 13.15 -2.77
C ALA A 54 -36.09 12.57 -3.68
N ALA A 55 -36.92 13.42 -4.32
CA ALA A 55 -37.93 12.97 -5.27
C ALA A 55 -37.33 12.38 -6.56
N ARG A 56 -36.12 12.81 -6.93
CA ARG A 56 -35.37 12.26 -8.08
C ARG A 56 -34.79 10.92 -7.74
N ARG A 57 -34.18 10.79 -6.56
CA ARG A 57 -33.62 9.55 -6.01
C ARG A 57 -34.70 8.47 -5.89
N LEU A 58 -35.87 8.82 -5.33
CA LEU A 58 -36.99 7.88 -5.21
C LEU A 58 -37.45 7.31 -6.57
N ARG A 59 -37.51 8.16 -7.61
CA ARG A 59 -37.89 7.71 -8.96
C ARG A 59 -36.84 6.83 -9.65
N ARG A 60 -35.56 6.97 -9.27
CA ARG A 60 -34.45 6.18 -9.81
C ARG A 60 -34.16 4.96 -8.97
N ALA A 61 -34.89 4.72 -7.89
CA ALA A 61 -34.58 3.71 -6.87
C ALA A 61 -33.12 3.79 -6.40
N SER A 62 -32.57 5.03 -6.29
CA SER A 62 -31.21 5.33 -5.93
C SER A 62 -31.18 6.16 -4.66
N THR A 63 -30.24 5.89 -3.77
CA THR A 63 -30.00 6.68 -2.54
C THR A 63 -29.23 7.96 -2.86
N GLY A 64 -28.45 7.96 -3.96
CA GLY A 64 -27.53 9.04 -4.34
C GLY A 64 -26.34 9.14 -3.41
N ALA A 65 -26.00 8.06 -2.75
CA ALA A 65 -24.85 7.99 -1.85
C ALA A 65 -24.07 6.69 -2.06
N VAL A 66 -22.76 6.73 -1.82
CA VAL A 66 -21.88 5.57 -1.77
C VAL A 66 -21.22 5.48 -0.39
N GLY A 67 -21.04 4.27 0.11
CA GLY A 67 -20.39 4.03 1.39
C GLY A 67 -18.89 3.90 1.24
N LEU A 68 -18.13 4.42 2.21
CA LEU A 68 -16.69 4.23 2.33
C LEU A 68 -16.39 3.53 3.64
N HIS A 69 -15.79 2.34 3.55
CA HIS A 69 -15.24 1.62 4.70
C HIS A 69 -13.71 1.72 4.66
N LEU A 70 -13.14 2.13 5.79
CA LEU A 70 -11.71 2.22 6.01
C LEU A 70 -11.31 1.32 7.19
N PRO A 71 -10.06 0.83 7.24
CA PRO A 71 -9.55 0.10 8.41
C PRO A 71 -9.75 0.89 9.71
N ALA A 72 -9.97 0.21 10.82
CA ALA A 72 -10.23 0.84 12.13
C ALA A 72 -9.11 1.80 12.57
N THR A 73 -7.89 1.59 12.09
CA THR A 73 -6.72 2.42 12.37
C THR A 73 -6.56 3.63 11.44
N ALA A 74 -7.42 3.76 10.43
CA ALA A 74 -7.31 4.78 9.37
C ALA A 74 -7.27 6.22 9.91
N THR A 75 -7.97 6.50 11.01
CA THR A 75 -8.01 7.85 11.62
C THR A 75 -6.66 8.33 12.17
N ARG A 76 -5.66 7.45 12.23
CA ARG A 76 -4.31 7.76 12.72
C ARG A 76 -3.31 8.00 11.59
N LEU A 77 -3.72 7.79 10.34
CA LEU A 77 -2.83 7.76 9.19
C LEU A 77 -3.29 8.76 8.13
N ASP A 78 -2.42 9.71 7.77
CA ASP A 78 -2.69 10.73 6.75
C ASP A 78 -3.02 10.11 5.39
N TYR A 79 -2.46 8.96 5.11
CA TYR A 79 -2.71 8.19 3.89
C TYR A 79 -4.20 8.00 3.62
N TYR A 80 -4.96 7.49 4.61
CA TYR A 80 -6.39 7.20 4.42
C TYR A 80 -7.26 8.44 4.33
N MET A 81 -6.88 9.53 4.99
CA MET A 81 -7.61 10.79 4.87
C MET A 81 -7.46 11.37 3.46
N ASN A 82 -6.24 11.36 2.91
CA ASN A 82 -6.00 11.80 1.54
C ASN A 82 -6.74 10.92 0.52
N LEU A 83 -6.74 9.60 0.72
CA LEU A 83 -7.49 8.65 -0.09
C LEU A 83 -9.00 8.95 -0.04
N ALA A 84 -9.55 9.13 1.16
CA ALA A 84 -10.97 9.44 1.35
C ALA A 84 -11.38 10.73 0.63
N PHE A 85 -10.59 11.80 0.74
CA PHE A 85 -10.87 13.05 0.02
C PHE A 85 -10.85 12.86 -1.50
N GLY A 86 -9.89 12.14 -2.05
CA GLY A 86 -9.86 11.84 -3.48
C GLY A 86 -11.09 11.04 -3.95
N ALA A 87 -11.56 10.11 -3.13
CA ALA A 87 -12.77 9.35 -3.41
C ALA A 87 -14.04 10.24 -3.34
N VAL A 88 -14.12 11.13 -2.34
CA VAL A 88 -15.24 12.09 -2.20
C VAL A 88 -15.32 13.01 -3.41
N GLU A 89 -14.20 13.63 -3.81
CA GLU A 89 -14.16 14.52 -4.97
C GLU A 89 -14.68 13.83 -6.23
N ARG A 90 -14.24 12.59 -6.47
CA ARG A 90 -14.67 11.85 -7.65
C ARG A 90 -16.15 11.46 -7.60
N ALA A 91 -16.66 11.03 -6.44
CA ALA A 91 -18.08 10.70 -6.28
C ALA A 91 -18.98 11.91 -6.50
N GLN A 92 -18.55 13.09 -6.02
CA GLN A 92 -19.29 14.35 -6.20
C GLN A 92 -19.40 14.79 -7.66
N GLU A 93 -18.43 14.49 -8.52
CA GLU A 93 -18.52 14.75 -9.97
C GLU A 93 -19.73 14.06 -10.60
N ASP A 94 -20.10 12.88 -10.10
CA ASP A 94 -21.31 12.15 -10.54
C ASP A 94 -22.55 12.47 -9.67
N GLY A 95 -22.45 13.45 -8.76
CA GLY A 95 -23.53 13.89 -7.89
C GLY A 95 -23.89 12.89 -6.78
N LEU A 96 -22.93 12.04 -6.38
CA LEU A 96 -23.06 11.09 -5.30
C LEU A 96 -22.45 11.66 -4.01
N ASP A 97 -23.15 11.47 -2.90
CA ASP A 97 -22.62 11.78 -1.57
C ASP A 97 -21.77 10.60 -1.06
N MET A 98 -20.70 10.87 -0.26
CA MET A 98 -19.90 9.82 0.38
C MET A 98 -20.30 9.69 1.85
N VAL A 99 -20.60 8.46 2.28
CA VAL A 99 -20.93 8.14 3.66
C VAL A 99 -19.81 7.29 4.27
N LEU A 100 -19.09 7.84 5.24
CA LEU A 100 -18.11 7.06 5.99
C LEU A 100 -18.83 6.07 6.91
N LEU A 101 -18.48 4.80 6.79
CA LEU A 101 -19.07 3.72 7.58
C LEU A 101 -18.25 3.50 8.85
N ALA A 102 -18.93 3.36 9.99
CA ALA A 102 -18.25 3.04 11.25
C ALA A 102 -17.70 1.60 11.20
N PRO A 103 -16.48 1.35 11.69
CA PRO A 103 -15.85 0.03 11.65
C PRO A 103 -16.65 -1.06 12.35
N SER A 104 -17.41 -0.72 13.38
CA SER A 104 -18.05 -1.66 14.31
C SER A 104 -19.56 -1.84 14.13
N GLY A 105 -20.16 -1.43 13.03
CA GLY A 105 -21.62 -1.38 12.95
C GLY A 105 -22.28 -1.85 11.66
N ALA A 106 -21.52 -2.36 10.72
CA ALA A 106 -22.00 -2.65 9.38
C ALA A 106 -22.65 -4.03 9.29
N THR A 107 -23.94 -4.14 9.57
CA THR A 107 -24.74 -5.30 9.10
C THR A 107 -25.14 -5.04 7.65
N GLY A 108 -24.61 -5.85 6.73
CA GLY A 108 -24.75 -5.69 5.26
C GLY A 108 -26.17 -5.39 4.77
N GLY A 109 -27.19 -6.06 5.28
CA GLY A 109 -28.59 -5.86 4.85
C GLY A 109 -29.18 -4.48 5.17
N ARG A 110 -28.62 -3.73 6.14
CA ARG A 110 -29.05 -2.35 6.44
C ARG A 110 -28.31 -1.30 5.62
N ILE A 111 -27.19 -1.66 5.02
CA ILE A 111 -26.35 -0.76 4.24
C ILE A 111 -26.94 -0.58 2.83
N ALA A 112 -27.41 -1.63 2.20
CA ALA A 112 -28.03 -1.61 0.87
C ALA A 112 -29.21 -0.62 0.75
N SER A 113 -29.91 -0.32 1.85
CA SER A 113 -30.98 0.69 1.86
C SER A 113 -30.49 2.12 1.99
N ARG A 114 -29.21 2.33 2.25
CA ARG A 114 -28.61 3.65 2.55
C ARG A 114 -27.63 4.15 1.50
N VAL A 115 -27.05 3.23 0.73
CA VAL A 115 -26.04 3.54 -0.29
C VAL A 115 -26.29 2.73 -1.57
N ASP A 116 -25.86 3.27 -2.70
CA ASP A 116 -26.00 2.64 -4.01
C ASP A 116 -24.83 1.69 -4.32
N GLY A 117 -23.72 1.84 -3.61
CA GLY A 117 -22.52 1.02 -3.73
C GLY A 117 -21.54 1.28 -2.60
N LEU A 118 -20.49 0.48 -2.53
CA LEU A 118 -19.50 0.50 -1.45
C LEU A 118 -18.07 0.57 -1.99
N LEU A 119 -17.25 1.37 -1.31
CA LEU A 119 -15.79 1.30 -1.34
C LEU A 119 -15.31 0.64 -0.04
N VAL A 120 -14.53 -0.42 -0.15
CA VAL A 120 -13.92 -1.12 1.00
C VAL A 120 -12.41 -1.09 0.80
N ILE A 121 -11.71 -0.26 1.58
CA ILE A 121 -10.28 -0.01 1.41
C ILE A 121 -9.48 -0.91 2.34
N ASP A 122 -8.42 -1.51 1.80
CA ASP A 122 -7.53 -2.46 2.48
C ASP A 122 -8.30 -3.54 3.27
N PRO A 123 -9.20 -4.28 2.61
CA PRO A 123 -10.02 -5.28 3.29
C PRO A 123 -9.14 -6.34 3.94
N GLU A 124 -9.30 -6.51 5.25
CA GLU A 124 -8.53 -7.49 6.01
C GLU A 124 -9.40 -8.71 6.36
N PRO A 125 -8.90 -9.96 6.16
CA PRO A 125 -9.63 -11.17 6.53
C PRO A 125 -10.03 -11.25 8.01
N GLY A 126 -9.28 -10.57 8.89
CA GLY A 126 -9.55 -10.48 10.33
C GLY A 126 -10.61 -9.43 10.71
N ASP A 127 -11.02 -8.57 9.79
CA ASP A 127 -12.08 -7.59 10.04
C ASP A 127 -13.46 -8.24 9.87
N SER A 128 -14.19 -8.36 10.98
CA SER A 128 -15.52 -9.00 11.00
C SER A 128 -16.59 -8.26 10.19
N ALA A 129 -16.39 -6.98 9.86
CA ALA A 129 -17.32 -6.21 9.04
C ALA A 129 -17.16 -6.50 7.54
N VAL A 130 -15.95 -6.81 7.08
CA VAL A 130 -15.63 -6.96 5.65
C VAL A 130 -16.48 -8.01 4.95
N PRO A 131 -16.67 -9.25 5.44
CA PRO A 131 -17.53 -10.23 4.77
C PRO A 131 -18.95 -9.72 4.54
N GLY A 132 -19.55 -9.09 5.55
CA GLY A 132 -20.89 -8.53 5.45
C GLY A 132 -21.01 -7.32 4.51
N LEU A 133 -19.92 -6.56 4.32
CA LEU A 133 -19.86 -5.47 3.35
C LEU A 133 -19.73 -6.01 1.93
N LEU A 134 -18.91 -7.04 1.71
CA LEU A 134 -18.75 -7.68 0.41
C LEU A 134 -20.04 -8.39 -0.06
N ASP A 135 -20.87 -8.82 0.89
CA ASP A 135 -22.18 -9.48 0.63
C ASP A 135 -23.37 -8.53 0.86
N ALA A 136 -23.18 -7.22 0.73
CA ALA A 136 -24.20 -6.23 1.04
C ALA A 136 -25.34 -6.14 0.02
N GLY A 137 -25.27 -6.84 -1.11
CA GLY A 137 -26.27 -6.80 -2.18
C GLY A 137 -26.27 -5.54 -3.03
N VAL A 138 -25.20 -4.74 -2.94
CA VAL A 138 -24.89 -3.59 -3.79
C VAL A 138 -23.51 -3.76 -4.42
N PRO A 139 -23.20 -3.08 -5.54
CA PRO A 139 -21.85 -3.11 -6.10
C PRO A 139 -20.79 -2.70 -5.08
N VAL A 140 -19.70 -3.47 -5.02
CA VAL A 140 -18.56 -3.20 -4.13
C VAL A 140 -17.29 -3.09 -4.95
N VAL A 141 -16.50 -2.06 -4.68
CA VAL A 141 -15.12 -1.95 -5.17
C VAL A 141 -14.19 -1.95 -3.99
N THR A 142 -13.16 -2.78 -4.04
CA THR A 142 -12.12 -2.78 -3.01
C THR A 142 -10.90 -1.97 -3.45
N GLY A 143 -10.32 -1.23 -2.52
CA GLY A 143 -8.94 -0.79 -2.61
C GLY A 143 -8.07 -1.92 -2.06
N GLU A 144 -7.25 -2.54 -2.90
CA GLU A 144 -6.55 -3.80 -2.72
C GLU A 144 -7.44 -5.06 -2.76
N ARG A 145 -6.82 -6.21 -2.90
CA ARG A 145 -7.52 -7.51 -2.95
C ARG A 145 -7.93 -7.97 -1.56
N TYR A 146 -9.13 -8.50 -1.45
CA TYR A 146 -9.51 -9.26 -0.27
C TYR A 146 -8.94 -10.68 -0.35
N LEU A 147 -8.22 -11.10 0.71
CA LEU A 147 -7.58 -12.43 0.78
C LEU A 147 -8.36 -13.42 1.65
N GLY A 148 -9.53 -13.04 2.13
CA GLY A 148 -10.39 -13.89 2.93
C GLY A 148 -11.30 -14.81 2.12
N PRO A 149 -12.11 -15.66 2.79
CA PRO A 149 -12.92 -16.72 2.18
C PRO A 149 -14.25 -16.25 1.57
N ALA A 150 -14.58 -14.96 1.60
CA ALA A 150 -15.86 -14.46 1.08
C ALA A 150 -15.89 -14.45 -0.46
N THR A 151 -17.09 -14.40 -1.03
CA THR A 151 -17.30 -14.11 -2.45
C THR A 151 -16.63 -12.78 -2.80
N GLY A 152 -15.95 -12.75 -3.91
CA GLY A 152 -15.15 -11.57 -4.32
C GLY A 152 -15.98 -10.30 -4.46
N PRO A 153 -15.33 -9.14 -4.37
CA PRO A 153 -15.94 -7.84 -4.65
C PRO A 153 -16.41 -7.74 -6.10
N SER A 154 -17.27 -6.77 -6.37
CA SER A 154 -17.69 -6.43 -7.73
C SER A 154 -16.53 -5.91 -8.59
N GLY A 155 -15.54 -5.27 -7.98
CA GLY A 155 -14.34 -4.79 -8.66
C GLY A 155 -13.21 -4.50 -7.67
N ALA A 156 -12.01 -4.23 -8.18
CA ALA A 156 -10.87 -3.88 -7.34
C ALA A 156 -9.94 -2.88 -8.04
N VAL A 157 -9.38 -1.96 -7.26
CA VAL A 157 -8.21 -1.18 -7.67
C VAL A 157 -7.03 -1.66 -6.84
N VAL A 158 -5.93 -2.05 -7.49
CA VAL A 158 -4.80 -2.70 -6.82
C VAL A 158 -3.47 -2.01 -7.15
N CYS A 159 -2.62 -1.85 -6.15
CA CYS A 159 -1.23 -1.44 -6.32
C CYS A 159 -0.35 -2.67 -6.55
N ASP A 160 0.76 -2.47 -7.26
CA ASP A 160 1.81 -3.50 -7.33
C ASP A 160 2.75 -3.37 -6.13
N ASN A 161 2.26 -3.85 -4.98
CA ASN A 161 2.97 -3.76 -3.71
C ASN A 161 4.28 -4.57 -3.70
N ALA A 162 4.34 -5.63 -4.49
CA ALA A 162 5.55 -6.40 -4.66
C ALA A 162 6.62 -5.61 -5.43
N ALA A 163 6.23 -4.97 -6.53
CA ALA A 163 7.14 -4.14 -7.31
C ALA A 163 7.62 -2.91 -6.53
N SER A 164 6.75 -2.28 -5.71
CA SER A 164 7.13 -1.10 -4.92
C SER A 164 8.17 -1.44 -3.84
N LEU A 165 8.02 -2.56 -3.12
CA LEU A 165 9.04 -2.99 -2.16
C LEU A 165 10.31 -3.47 -2.86
N THR A 166 10.19 -4.17 -4.00
CA THR A 166 11.35 -4.57 -4.79
C THR A 166 12.17 -3.34 -5.17
N ALA A 167 11.55 -2.28 -5.68
CA ALA A 167 12.24 -1.04 -6.02
C ALA A 167 12.95 -0.39 -4.82
N LEU A 168 12.37 -0.43 -3.62
CA LEU A 168 13.04 0.03 -2.40
C LEU A 168 14.25 -0.83 -2.02
N LEU A 169 14.11 -2.16 -2.09
CA LEU A 169 15.19 -3.09 -1.77
C LEU A 169 16.34 -2.97 -2.79
N ASP A 170 16.02 -2.86 -4.09
CA ASP A 170 17.01 -2.62 -5.14
C ASP A 170 17.73 -1.29 -4.90
N HIS A 171 16.97 -0.23 -4.61
CA HIS A 171 17.52 1.10 -4.35
C HIS A 171 18.50 1.10 -3.16
N VAL A 172 18.17 0.46 -2.03
CA VAL A 172 19.10 0.42 -0.90
C VAL A 172 20.28 -0.51 -1.18
N ALA A 173 20.10 -1.57 -1.94
CA ALA A 173 21.19 -2.47 -2.35
C ALA A 173 22.17 -1.77 -3.30
N GLU A 174 21.70 -1.01 -4.27
CA GLU A 174 22.51 -0.14 -5.16
C GLU A 174 23.32 0.90 -4.37
N ARG A 175 22.79 1.34 -3.21
CA ARG A 175 23.47 2.25 -2.28
C ARG A 175 24.39 1.55 -1.31
N GLY A 176 24.65 0.27 -1.51
CA GLY A 176 25.62 -0.53 -0.80
C GLY A 176 25.09 -1.29 0.41
N ALA A 177 23.78 -1.30 0.66
CA ALA A 177 23.21 -2.15 1.71
C ALA A 177 23.45 -3.64 1.42
N ARG A 178 23.88 -4.37 2.45
CA ARG A 178 24.15 -5.80 2.40
C ARG A 178 23.28 -6.59 3.36
N ARG A 179 22.71 -5.94 4.35
CA ARG A 179 21.87 -6.54 5.39
C ARG A 179 20.62 -5.69 5.63
N PRO A 180 19.72 -5.58 4.64
CA PRO A 180 18.51 -4.81 4.80
C PRO A 180 17.53 -5.49 5.76
N ALA A 181 16.76 -4.68 6.46
CA ALA A 181 15.67 -5.12 7.31
C ALA A 181 14.37 -4.40 6.93
N LEU A 182 13.23 -5.10 7.13
CA LEU A 182 11.90 -4.60 6.91
C LEU A 182 11.11 -4.59 8.23
N LEU A 183 10.64 -3.42 8.65
CA LEU A 183 9.59 -3.31 9.65
C LEU A 183 8.25 -3.52 8.92
N ALA A 184 7.78 -4.76 8.91
CA ALA A 184 6.58 -5.16 8.19
C ALA A 184 5.32 -4.92 9.04
N PRO A 185 4.18 -4.49 8.44
CA PRO A 185 2.95 -4.36 9.19
C PRO A 185 2.42 -5.74 9.61
N SER A 186 1.83 -5.80 10.80
CA SER A 186 1.03 -6.94 11.23
C SER A 186 -0.24 -7.05 10.42
N GLY A 187 -0.92 -8.21 10.51
CA GLY A 187 -2.17 -8.44 9.80
C GLY A 187 -2.01 -9.25 8.53
N SER A 188 -3.13 -9.48 7.87
CA SER A 188 -3.30 -10.38 6.72
C SER A 188 -3.85 -9.67 5.48
N SER A 189 -3.83 -8.34 5.44
CA SER A 189 -4.19 -7.57 4.25
C SER A 189 -3.31 -7.95 3.06
N ALA A 190 -3.78 -7.68 1.84
CA ALA A 190 -3.03 -7.94 0.62
C ALA A 190 -1.67 -7.21 0.64
N TRP A 191 -1.66 -5.95 1.09
CA TRP A 191 -0.46 -5.15 1.22
C TRP A 191 0.56 -5.79 2.19
N ALA A 192 0.15 -6.06 3.44
CA ALA A 192 1.04 -6.64 4.46
C ALA A 192 1.60 -8.00 4.03
N THR A 193 0.76 -8.83 3.39
CA THR A 193 1.15 -10.15 2.89
C THR A 193 2.13 -10.04 1.73
N ALA A 194 1.88 -9.14 0.77
CA ALA A 194 2.77 -8.89 -0.36
C ALA A 194 4.16 -8.41 0.09
N LEU A 195 4.23 -7.47 1.03
CA LEU A 195 5.51 -6.95 1.52
C LEU A 195 6.36 -8.06 2.17
N ARG A 196 5.76 -8.87 3.06
CA ARG A 196 6.49 -9.97 3.71
C ARG A 196 6.96 -11.04 2.71
N ALA A 197 6.10 -11.39 1.75
CA ALA A 197 6.45 -12.36 0.71
C ALA A 197 7.58 -11.83 -0.20
N THR A 198 7.50 -10.55 -0.58
CA THR A 198 8.51 -9.91 -1.44
C THR A 198 9.86 -9.81 -0.73
N ALA A 199 9.92 -9.44 0.54
CA ALA A 199 11.17 -9.41 1.29
C ALA A 199 11.88 -10.78 1.26
N GLY A 200 11.12 -11.88 1.46
CA GLY A 200 11.67 -13.23 1.38
C GLY A 200 12.10 -13.66 -0.03
N SER A 201 11.30 -13.36 -1.05
CA SER A 201 11.63 -13.75 -2.44
C SER A 201 12.79 -12.93 -3.00
N TRP A 202 12.83 -11.63 -2.73
CA TRP A 202 13.92 -10.75 -3.13
C TRP A 202 15.25 -11.20 -2.48
N GLY A 203 15.20 -11.49 -1.17
CA GLY A 203 16.39 -11.96 -0.45
C GLY A 203 16.96 -13.24 -1.05
N ARG A 204 16.10 -14.20 -1.39
CA ARG A 204 16.55 -15.45 -2.06
C ARG A 204 17.14 -15.19 -3.45
N ALA A 205 16.53 -14.30 -4.23
CA ALA A 205 16.98 -13.97 -5.57
C ALA A 205 18.36 -13.29 -5.59
N HIS A 206 18.65 -12.49 -4.56
CA HIS A 206 19.91 -11.73 -4.47
C HIS A 206 20.96 -12.36 -3.55
N GLY A 207 20.67 -13.51 -2.93
CA GLY A 207 21.59 -14.15 -1.99
C GLY A 207 21.80 -13.31 -0.70
N VAL A 208 20.82 -12.47 -0.35
CA VAL A 208 20.87 -11.52 0.79
C VAL A 208 19.77 -11.88 1.78
N ALA A 209 20.10 -11.94 3.08
CA ALA A 209 19.08 -12.10 4.10
C ALA A 209 18.38 -10.76 4.38
N VAL A 210 17.08 -10.68 4.12
CA VAL A 210 16.24 -9.54 4.56
C VAL A 210 15.63 -9.89 5.92
N THR A 211 16.03 -9.19 6.98
CA THR A 211 15.46 -9.40 8.31
C THR A 211 14.07 -8.75 8.39
N VAL A 212 13.03 -9.55 8.65
CA VAL A 212 11.66 -9.04 8.78
C VAL A 212 11.26 -8.97 10.24
N ARG A 213 10.89 -7.78 10.70
CA ARG A 213 10.35 -7.53 12.05
C ARG A 213 8.91 -7.06 11.91
N THR A 214 7.97 -7.76 12.54
CA THR A 214 6.56 -7.37 12.51
C THR A 214 6.29 -6.28 13.55
N VAL A 215 5.57 -5.24 13.14
CA VAL A 215 5.10 -4.13 13.98
C VAL A 215 3.59 -3.93 13.77
N PRO A 216 2.87 -3.21 14.64
CA PRO A 216 1.47 -2.88 14.40
C PRO A 216 1.24 -2.24 13.03
N PHE A 217 0.08 -2.49 12.42
CA PHE A 217 -0.26 -1.93 11.09
C PHE A 217 -0.16 -0.39 11.07
N ALA A 218 -0.66 0.26 12.12
CA ALA A 218 -0.52 1.70 12.32
C ALA A 218 0.49 1.97 13.45
N ALA A 219 1.71 1.43 13.30
CA ALA A 219 2.75 1.61 14.29
C ALA A 219 3.06 3.09 14.51
N THR A 220 3.00 3.51 15.76
CA THR A 220 3.42 4.84 16.17
C THR A 220 4.93 5.02 16.01
N PRO A 221 5.42 6.26 15.93
CA PRO A 221 6.87 6.50 15.93
C PRO A 221 7.60 5.87 17.13
N ALA A 222 6.97 5.80 18.30
CA ALA A 222 7.56 5.18 19.48
C ALA A 222 7.66 3.64 19.35
N GLU A 223 6.64 2.99 18.82
CA GLU A 223 6.67 1.55 18.55
C GLU A 223 7.70 1.19 17.46
N ALA A 224 7.82 2.02 16.43
CA ALA A 224 8.83 1.85 15.39
C ALA A 224 10.25 2.05 15.93
N GLU A 225 10.46 3.02 16.83
CA GLU A 225 11.72 3.26 17.52
C GLU A 225 12.12 2.05 18.37
N ALA A 226 11.21 1.57 19.22
CA ALA A 226 11.47 0.40 20.07
C ALA A 226 11.77 -0.85 19.23
N ALA A 227 11.02 -1.08 18.14
CA ALA A 227 11.26 -2.21 17.24
C ALA A 227 12.61 -2.10 16.53
N THR A 228 13.01 -0.89 16.12
CA THR A 228 14.30 -0.64 15.46
C THR A 228 15.47 -0.82 16.43
N LEU A 229 15.36 -0.31 17.67
CA LEU A 229 16.37 -0.52 18.70
C LEU A 229 16.56 -2.00 18.98
N ALA A 230 15.48 -2.75 19.16
CA ALA A 230 15.53 -4.20 19.37
C ALA A 230 16.12 -4.96 18.17
N LEU A 231 15.79 -4.54 16.95
CA LEU A 231 16.33 -5.09 15.71
C LEU A 231 17.84 -4.89 15.64
N LEU A 232 18.31 -3.66 15.83
CA LEU A 232 19.73 -3.30 15.70
C LEU A 232 20.57 -3.83 16.88
N ALA A 233 19.96 -4.05 18.04
CA ALA A 233 20.62 -4.75 19.16
C ALA A 233 20.79 -6.24 18.87
N ALA A 234 19.82 -6.88 18.23
CA ALA A 234 19.89 -8.30 17.87
C ALA A 234 20.82 -8.56 16.67
N ASP A 235 20.89 -7.65 15.72
CA ASP A 235 21.78 -7.71 14.57
C ASP A 235 22.37 -6.32 14.26
N PRO A 236 23.50 -5.98 14.90
CA PRO A 236 24.18 -4.69 14.67
C PRO A 236 24.70 -4.50 13.25
N ALA A 237 24.79 -5.57 12.46
CA ALA A 237 25.26 -5.51 11.07
C ALA A 237 24.16 -5.09 10.08
N VAL A 238 22.93 -4.93 10.52
CA VAL A 238 21.86 -4.31 9.67
C VAL A 238 22.30 -2.92 9.25
N ASP A 239 22.28 -2.66 7.95
CA ASP A 239 22.77 -1.44 7.30
C ASP A 239 21.70 -0.65 6.54
N ALA A 240 20.51 -1.23 6.39
CA ALA A 240 19.34 -0.54 5.88
C ALA A 240 18.07 -0.96 6.63
N VAL A 241 17.20 -0.01 6.96
CA VAL A 241 15.87 -0.26 7.54
C VAL A 241 14.80 0.35 6.65
N ILE A 242 13.94 -0.52 6.12
CA ILE A 242 12.73 -0.12 5.38
C ILE A 242 11.55 -0.22 6.34
N CYS A 243 10.84 0.88 6.58
CA CYS A 243 9.66 0.87 7.43
C CYS A 243 8.39 0.89 6.57
N ALA A 244 7.48 -0.04 6.82
CA ALA A 244 6.24 -0.13 6.04
C ALA A 244 5.11 0.76 6.59
N PRO A 245 4.79 0.81 7.90
CA PRO A 245 3.68 1.62 8.38
C PRO A 245 3.86 3.11 8.12
N ASP A 246 2.79 3.77 7.65
CA ASP A 246 2.75 5.23 7.52
C ASP A 246 3.07 5.91 8.86
N GLY A 247 3.87 6.98 8.83
CA GLY A 247 4.25 7.73 10.04
C GLY A 247 5.32 7.08 10.91
N SER A 248 5.83 5.87 10.59
CA SER A 248 6.81 5.16 11.41
C SER A 248 8.27 5.62 11.21
N ALA A 249 8.60 6.23 10.08
CA ALA A 249 9.96 6.65 9.72
C ALA A 249 10.68 7.52 10.78
N PRO A 250 10.04 8.51 11.42
CA PRO A 250 10.68 9.28 12.48
C PRO A 250 11.16 8.44 13.67
N GLY A 251 10.48 7.33 13.97
CA GLY A 251 10.92 6.38 15.01
C GLY A 251 12.21 5.67 14.65
N VAL A 252 12.33 5.25 13.38
CA VAL A 252 13.58 4.62 12.87
C VAL A 252 14.75 5.60 12.95
N LEU A 253 14.51 6.87 12.59
CA LEU A 253 15.54 7.91 12.65
C LEU A 253 15.99 8.18 14.11
N ARG A 254 15.06 8.23 15.07
CA ARG A 254 15.41 8.40 16.49
C ARG A 254 16.23 7.22 17.02
N ALA A 255 15.85 5.99 16.65
CA ALA A 255 16.62 4.81 17.01
C ALA A 255 18.05 4.85 16.44
N ALA A 256 18.21 5.27 15.18
CA ALA A 256 19.52 5.46 14.58
C ALA A 256 20.36 6.50 15.35
N THR A 257 19.75 7.63 15.68
CA THR A 257 20.41 8.71 16.46
C THR A 257 20.82 8.21 17.86
N ALA A 258 19.93 7.49 18.56
CA ALA A 258 20.20 6.96 19.89
C ALA A 258 21.38 5.95 19.91
N LEU A 259 21.59 5.25 18.78
CA LEU A 259 22.71 4.32 18.59
C LEU A 259 23.94 4.95 17.94
N GLY A 260 23.96 6.27 17.73
CA GLY A 260 25.05 7.00 17.07
C GLY A 260 25.28 6.61 15.61
N ARG A 261 24.26 6.03 14.93
CA ARG A 261 24.32 5.64 13.52
C ARG A 261 24.05 6.86 12.63
N LYS A 262 24.90 7.10 11.64
CA LYS A 262 24.68 8.18 10.64
C LYS A 262 23.69 7.71 9.58
N VAL A 263 22.59 8.41 9.43
CA VAL A 263 21.59 8.13 8.38
C VAL A 263 22.04 8.72 7.04
N GLY A 264 21.85 7.97 5.96
CA GLY A 264 22.21 8.36 4.61
C GLY A 264 23.64 8.07 4.20
N ALA A 265 24.44 7.48 5.08
CA ALA A 265 25.79 7.01 4.75
C ALA A 265 25.78 5.47 4.64
N SER A 266 26.29 4.93 3.53
CA SER A 266 26.63 3.50 3.48
C SER A 266 27.87 3.25 4.36
N SER A 267 27.94 2.10 5.03
CA SER A 267 29.17 1.66 5.68
C SER A 267 30.27 1.55 4.63
N PRO A 268 31.49 2.09 4.88
CA PRO A 268 32.55 1.92 3.93
C PRO A 268 32.79 0.41 3.75
N SER A 269 32.63 -0.06 2.52
CA SER A 269 33.02 -1.42 2.12
C SER A 269 34.46 -1.61 2.55
N GLY A 270 34.72 -2.60 3.40
CA GLY A 270 36.07 -2.92 3.85
C GLY A 270 36.98 -3.07 2.64
N ALA A 271 37.88 -2.12 2.51
CA ALA A 271 38.98 -2.20 1.55
C ALA A 271 39.79 -3.45 1.92
N CYS A 272 39.59 -4.53 1.18
CA CYS A 272 40.51 -5.66 1.18
C CYS A 272 41.84 -5.10 0.69
N GLY A 273 42.85 -5.06 1.59
CA GLY A 273 44.14 -4.50 1.33
C GLY A 273 44.78 -5.11 0.07
N ALA A 274 44.90 -4.30 -0.96
CA ALA A 274 45.81 -4.58 -2.05
C ALA A 274 47.21 -4.21 -1.55
N THR A 275 47.96 -5.20 -1.10
CA THR A 275 49.40 -5.09 -0.97
C THR A 275 49.97 -4.92 -2.37
N ASN A 276 50.52 -3.72 -2.61
CA ASN A 276 51.36 -3.44 -3.76
C ASN A 276 52.62 -4.35 -3.72
N ALA A 277 52.68 -5.34 -4.61
CA ALA A 277 53.94 -5.96 -5.01
C ALA A 277 54.24 -5.48 -6.43
N SER A 278 55.17 -4.54 -6.51
CA SER A 278 55.87 -4.14 -7.74
C SER A 278 56.75 -5.30 -8.21
N GLY A 279 56.58 -5.75 -9.44
CA GLY A 279 57.46 -6.76 -10.08
C GLY A 279 57.27 -6.71 -11.56
N SER A 280 58.32 -6.30 -12.21
CA SER A 280 58.51 -6.00 -13.63
C SER A 280 58.44 -7.18 -14.59
N SER A 281 57.94 -6.88 -15.79
CA SER A 281 58.37 -7.34 -17.14
C SER A 281 58.40 -8.85 -17.48
N GLY A 282 57.79 -9.16 -18.63
CA GLY A 282 58.11 -10.29 -19.44
C GLY A 282 56.99 -10.72 -20.37
N ALA A 283 57.04 -10.23 -21.60
CA ALA A 283 56.22 -10.74 -22.72
C ALA A 283 56.69 -12.15 -23.13
N THR A 284 55.74 -13.00 -23.50
CA THR A 284 55.85 -13.80 -24.77
C THR A 284 54.50 -14.55 -25.03
N SER A 285 54.11 -14.40 -26.25
CA SER A 285 53.05 -15.13 -26.97
C SER A 285 53.33 -16.60 -27.09
N THR A 286 52.30 -17.47 -27.08
CA THR A 286 52.10 -18.48 -28.16
C THR A 286 50.73 -19.13 -28.04
N SER A 287 50.15 -19.32 -29.22
CA SER A 287 48.93 -20.01 -29.57
C SER A 287 48.98 -21.53 -29.37
N GLY A 288 47.86 -22.16 -29.18
CA GLY A 288 47.71 -23.61 -29.34
C GLY A 288 46.28 -24.06 -29.03
N ALA A 289 45.62 -24.43 -30.10
CA ALA A 289 44.27 -24.98 -30.12
C ALA A 289 44.24 -26.50 -29.88
N ILE A 290 43.02 -27.00 -29.78
CA ILE A 290 42.49 -28.32 -30.19
C ILE A 290 42.13 -29.32 -29.09
N ASP A 291 40.82 -29.65 -29.16
CA ASP A 291 40.06 -30.92 -29.10
C ASP A 291 40.22 -31.92 -27.94
N GLY A 292 39.09 -32.34 -27.42
CA GLY A 292 38.41 -33.56 -27.81
C GLY A 292 37.89 -34.40 -26.66
N ASN A 293 36.64 -34.49 -26.58
CA ASN A 293 35.83 -35.73 -26.48
C ASN A 293 36.06 -36.76 -25.34
N GLY A 294 34.97 -37.11 -24.64
CA GLY A 294 34.69 -38.52 -24.47
C GLY A 294 34.26 -39.08 -23.14
N ARG A 295 32.98 -39.20 -22.96
CA ARG A 295 32.24 -40.40 -22.45
C ARG A 295 32.41 -40.97 -21.06
N THR A 296 31.26 -40.98 -20.36
CA THR A 296 30.51 -42.12 -19.77
C THR A 296 31.16 -43.01 -18.73
N GLY A 297 30.39 -43.28 -17.66
CA GLY A 297 30.57 -44.46 -16.81
C GLY A 297 29.73 -44.43 -15.54
N GLU A 298 28.65 -45.14 -15.57
CA GLU A 298 27.70 -45.57 -14.53
C GLU A 298 28.37 -46.43 -13.42
N GLY A 299 27.61 -46.52 -12.28
CA GLY A 299 27.66 -47.72 -11.43
C GLY A 299 27.74 -47.38 -9.94
N SER A 300 26.66 -47.31 -9.21
CA SER A 300 25.89 -48.40 -8.56
C SER A 300 26.45 -48.94 -7.25
N ARG A 301 25.64 -48.77 -6.17
CA ARG A 301 25.37 -49.72 -5.05
C ARG A 301 26.51 -50.05 -4.08
N THR A 302 26.36 -50.20 -2.79
CA THR A 302 25.37 -50.74 -1.86
C THR A 302 25.87 -50.57 -0.40
N GLU A 303 25.00 -50.31 0.52
CA GLU A 303 24.67 -50.93 1.81
C GLU A 303 25.73 -51.52 2.77
N HIS A 304 25.40 -51.32 4.01
CA HIS A 304 25.58 -52.10 5.29
C HIS A 304 26.56 -51.56 6.30
N ASP A 305 26.13 -51.17 7.43
CA ASP A 305 25.48 -51.72 8.66
C ASP A 305 26.49 -52.00 9.79
N ARG A 306 26.06 -51.64 11.05
CA ARG A 306 26.45 -52.10 12.39
C ARG A 306 27.71 -51.54 13.08
N SER A 307 27.51 -50.85 14.10
CA SER A 307 27.24 -51.15 15.52
C SER A 307 28.46 -51.08 16.47
N GLU A 308 28.19 -50.45 17.62
CA GLU A 308 28.71 -50.73 18.97
C GLU A 308 30.07 -50.19 19.43
N GLY A 309 30.01 -49.52 20.58
CA GLY A 309 30.97 -49.77 21.64
C GLY A 309 31.60 -48.54 22.28
N GLY A 310 31.02 -48.09 23.36
CA GLY A 310 31.40 -47.23 24.42
C GLY A 310 32.88 -47.05 24.80
N ARG A 311 33.15 -45.88 25.34
CA ARG A 311 33.82 -45.71 26.65
C ARG A 311 33.88 -44.25 27.02
N THR A 312 33.43 -43.98 28.22
CA THR A 312 33.54 -42.76 29.01
C THR A 312 34.99 -42.45 29.35
N GLU A 313 35.40 -41.18 29.06
CA GLU A 313 36.49 -40.56 29.79
C GLU A 313 36.12 -39.16 30.25
N HIS A 314 36.20 -38.99 31.56
CA HIS A 314 36.06 -37.73 32.28
C HIS A 314 37.23 -36.79 31.94
N SER A 315 36.92 -35.58 31.48
CA SER A 315 37.85 -34.46 31.48
C SER A 315 37.17 -33.23 32.09
N LYS A 316 37.95 -32.57 32.94
CA LYS A 316 37.64 -31.45 33.84
C LYS A 316 36.94 -30.25 33.15
N PRO A 317 36.13 -29.46 33.88
CA PRO A 317 35.50 -28.27 33.36
C PRO A 317 36.54 -27.14 33.22
N GLY A 318 36.69 -26.70 31.95
CA GLY A 318 37.39 -25.46 31.62
C GLY A 318 36.49 -24.27 31.98
N SER A 319 37.05 -23.23 32.52
CA SER A 319 36.43 -21.96 32.88
C SER A 319 35.62 -21.38 31.75
N PRO A 320 34.46 -20.73 32.03
CA PRO A 320 33.70 -20.09 31.01
C PRO A 320 34.45 -18.86 30.50
N GLY A 321 34.91 -18.95 29.23
CA GLY A 321 35.34 -17.78 28.49
C GLY A 321 34.15 -16.81 28.33
N SER A 322 34.34 -15.59 28.75
CA SER A 322 33.40 -14.49 28.49
C SER A 322 33.01 -14.48 27.02
N PRO A 323 31.72 -14.38 26.68
CA PRO A 323 31.34 -14.07 25.31
C PRO A 323 31.81 -12.64 25.03
N ASP A 324 32.89 -12.52 24.27
CA ASP A 324 33.21 -11.29 23.57
C ASP A 324 32.02 -11.01 22.64
N ALA A 325 31.05 -10.25 23.15
CA ALA A 325 30.04 -9.63 22.33
C ALA A 325 30.79 -8.69 21.40
N ALA A 326 31.01 -9.13 20.16
CA ALA A 326 31.55 -8.31 19.11
C ALA A 326 30.59 -7.09 18.97
N ALA A 327 30.97 -6.01 19.68
CA ALA A 327 30.37 -4.70 19.48
C ALA A 327 30.59 -4.37 17.99
N GLY A 328 29.52 -4.42 17.21
CA GLY A 328 29.56 -3.97 15.84
C GLY A 328 30.11 -2.55 15.76
N PRO A 329 30.73 -2.14 14.66
CA PRO A 329 31.45 -0.88 14.58
C PRO A 329 30.52 0.29 14.95
N VAL A 330 30.81 0.89 16.11
CA VAL A 330 30.18 2.15 16.54
C VAL A 330 30.43 3.18 15.43
N GLY A 331 29.35 3.70 14.80
CA GLY A 331 29.44 4.69 13.73
C GLY A 331 29.19 4.18 12.29
N ALA A 332 28.85 2.90 12.10
CA ALA A 332 28.42 2.42 10.78
C ALA A 332 27.17 3.19 10.29
N GLY A 333 27.15 3.55 9.01
CA GLY A 333 26.01 4.21 8.40
C GLY A 333 24.72 3.35 8.42
N LEU A 334 23.57 3.99 8.30
CA LEU A 334 22.28 3.33 8.18
C LEU A 334 21.48 4.00 7.06
N LEU A 335 21.04 3.22 6.09
CA LEU A 335 20.07 3.69 5.10
C LEU A 335 18.66 3.53 5.67
N VAL A 336 17.80 4.52 5.46
CA VAL A 336 16.41 4.47 5.93
C VAL A 336 15.47 4.76 4.76
N ALA A 337 14.46 3.90 4.56
CA ALA A 337 13.45 4.10 3.55
C ALA A 337 12.05 3.75 4.09
N SER A 338 11.00 4.19 3.41
CA SER A 338 9.61 3.95 3.80
C SER A 338 8.78 3.39 2.64
N CYS A 339 7.89 2.45 2.92
CA CYS A 339 6.93 1.94 1.94
C CYS A 339 5.77 2.92 1.67
N VAL A 340 5.63 3.98 2.48
CA VAL A 340 4.58 5.00 2.32
C VAL A 340 5.20 6.38 2.45
N ASP A 341 5.01 7.22 1.42
CA ASP A 341 5.38 8.63 1.47
C ASP A 341 4.25 9.47 2.09
N GLY A 342 4.62 10.39 2.95
CA GLY A 342 3.68 11.25 3.64
C GLY A 342 4.36 12.44 4.32
N THR A 343 3.61 13.14 5.15
CA THR A 343 4.10 14.30 5.92
C THR A 343 5.31 13.91 6.78
N ALA A 344 5.26 12.72 7.38
CA ALA A 344 6.31 12.23 8.28
C ALA A 344 7.64 11.91 7.58
N THR A 345 7.60 11.46 6.32
CA THR A 345 8.81 11.17 5.52
C THR A 345 9.42 12.42 4.91
N ARG A 346 8.58 13.34 4.43
CA ARG A 346 9.00 14.61 3.81
C ARG A 346 9.57 15.59 4.82
N GLY A 347 8.94 15.67 6.00
CA GLY A 347 9.35 16.57 7.10
C GLY A 347 10.39 15.99 8.04
N ALA A 348 10.89 14.79 7.79
CA ALA A 348 11.94 14.16 8.60
C ALA A 348 13.31 14.82 8.35
N GLU A 349 14.22 14.64 9.28
CA GLU A 349 15.60 15.10 9.15
C GLU A 349 16.56 13.94 9.45
N PRO A 350 17.28 13.45 8.38
CA PRO A 350 17.12 13.82 6.97
C PRO A 350 15.77 13.36 6.37
N PRO A 351 15.29 14.03 5.28
CA PRO A 351 14.10 13.59 4.56
C PRO A 351 14.23 12.15 4.08
N VAL A 352 13.16 11.35 4.26
CA VAL A 352 13.20 9.89 4.06
C VAL A 352 12.77 9.52 2.64
N THR A 353 13.61 8.70 1.97
CA THR A 353 13.28 8.03 0.71
C THR A 353 12.04 7.17 0.89
N ALA A 354 11.04 7.31 0.03
CA ALA A 354 9.77 6.63 0.23
C ALA A 354 9.05 6.33 -1.09
N VAL A 355 8.12 5.37 -1.04
CA VAL A 355 7.17 5.10 -2.13
C VAL A 355 5.97 6.03 -1.99
N ASP A 356 5.73 6.89 -2.98
CA ASP A 356 4.49 7.65 -3.09
C ASP A 356 3.42 6.76 -3.74
N LEU A 357 2.48 6.30 -2.93
CA LEU A 357 1.31 5.52 -3.34
C LEU A 357 0.18 6.41 -3.89
N ARG A 358 0.37 7.71 -3.95
CA ARG A 358 -0.59 8.69 -4.49
C ARG A 358 -2.00 8.51 -3.93
N PRO A 359 -2.19 8.59 -2.60
CA PRO A 359 -3.44 8.18 -1.95
C PRO A 359 -4.68 8.90 -2.48
N ALA A 360 -4.63 10.20 -2.75
CA ALA A 360 -5.77 10.92 -3.32
C ALA A 360 -6.17 10.39 -4.72
N ALA A 361 -5.18 10.14 -5.58
CA ALA A 361 -5.42 9.55 -6.90
C ALA A 361 -5.93 8.11 -6.80
N TYR A 362 -5.46 7.36 -5.78
CA TYR A 362 -5.93 6.00 -5.51
C TYR A 362 -7.41 5.99 -5.10
N GLY A 363 -7.80 6.84 -4.15
CA GLY A 363 -9.19 6.99 -3.74
C GLY A 363 -10.10 7.42 -4.90
N ARG A 364 -9.61 8.35 -5.73
CA ARG A 364 -10.29 8.78 -6.96
C ARG A 364 -10.50 7.60 -7.91
N ALA A 365 -9.50 6.77 -8.14
CA ALA A 365 -9.60 5.59 -9.02
C ALA A 365 -10.58 4.54 -8.49
N CYS A 366 -10.63 4.33 -7.17
CA CYS A 366 -11.61 3.45 -6.54
C CYS A 366 -13.05 3.96 -6.76
N ALA A 367 -13.28 5.25 -6.50
CA ALA A 367 -14.59 5.86 -6.71
C ALA A 367 -14.99 5.89 -8.19
N GLU A 368 -14.05 6.14 -9.10
CA GLU A 368 -14.30 6.10 -10.54
C GLU A 368 -14.74 4.72 -11.00
N LEU A 369 -14.06 3.66 -10.57
CA LEU A 369 -14.46 2.29 -10.91
C LEU A 369 -15.86 1.97 -10.36
N LEU A 370 -16.17 2.37 -9.13
CA LEU A 370 -17.52 2.17 -8.57
C LEU A 370 -18.59 2.94 -9.37
N CYS A 371 -18.34 4.19 -9.70
CA CYS A 371 -19.24 5.01 -10.54
C CYS A 371 -19.44 4.38 -11.92
N ASP A 372 -18.39 3.82 -12.52
CA ASP A 372 -18.48 3.13 -13.81
C ASP A 372 -19.32 1.86 -13.73
N ILE A 373 -19.17 1.07 -12.65
CA ILE A 373 -19.99 -0.13 -12.42
C ILE A 373 -21.46 0.28 -12.20
N LEU A 374 -21.73 1.28 -11.36
CA LEU A 374 -23.09 1.81 -11.11
C LEU A 374 -23.77 2.34 -12.38
N ALA A 375 -23.00 2.89 -13.29
CA ALA A 375 -23.49 3.39 -14.57
C ALA A 375 -23.51 2.33 -15.68
N GLY A 376 -23.08 1.08 -15.42
CA GLY A 376 -22.98 0.01 -16.39
C GLY A 376 -21.87 0.21 -17.44
N ARG A 377 -20.89 1.07 -17.16
CA ARG A 377 -19.74 1.32 -18.06
C ARG A 377 -18.58 0.34 -17.82
N ALA A 378 -18.54 -0.28 -16.65
CA ALA A 378 -17.55 -1.31 -16.31
C ALA A 378 -18.25 -2.60 -15.87
N ALA A 379 -17.60 -3.74 -16.14
CA ALA A 379 -18.05 -5.04 -15.65
C ALA A 379 -17.84 -5.14 -14.13
N PRO A 380 -18.72 -5.89 -13.42
CA PRO A 380 -18.67 -5.99 -11.96
C PRO A 380 -17.34 -6.53 -11.38
N ASP A 381 -16.61 -7.34 -12.14
CA ASP A 381 -15.34 -7.98 -11.73
C ASP A 381 -14.09 -7.26 -12.25
N THR A 382 -14.25 -6.03 -12.73
CA THR A 382 -13.15 -5.23 -13.29
C THR A 382 -12.06 -5.00 -12.25
N VAL A 383 -10.81 -5.28 -12.63
CA VAL A 383 -9.62 -4.96 -11.83
C VAL A 383 -8.80 -3.89 -12.54
N ARG A 384 -8.55 -2.77 -11.86
CA ARG A 384 -7.67 -1.70 -12.34
C ARG A 384 -6.37 -1.67 -11.54
N ARG A 385 -5.26 -1.34 -12.21
CA ARG A 385 -3.98 -1.12 -11.55
C ARG A 385 -3.80 0.36 -11.23
N HIS A 386 -3.30 0.63 -10.03
CA HIS A 386 -2.91 1.97 -9.60
C HIS A 386 -1.39 2.10 -9.62
N SER A 387 -0.89 3.26 -10.04
CA SER A 387 0.54 3.55 -10.16
C SER A 387 1.09 4.17 -8.88
N TRP A 388 2.36 3.91 -8.63
CA TRP A 388 3.17 4.50 -7.57
C TRP A 388 4.47 5.08 -8.14
N SER A 389 5.22 5.85 -7.35
CA SER A 389 6.57 6.31 -7.67
C SER A 389 7.51 6.17 -6.49
N LEU A 390 8.81 6.05 -6.76
CA LEU A 390 9.85 6.08 -5.74
C LEU A 390 10.41 7.49 -5.64
N GLU A 391 10.29 8.09 -4.46
CA GLU A 391 10.80 9.42 -4.13
C GLU A 391 12.11 9.29 -3.36
N THR A 392 13.23 9.47 -4.04
CA THR A 392 14.57 9.35 -3.45
C THR A 392 14.96 10.61 -2.70
N ARG A 393 15.47 10.46 -1.47
CA ARG A 393 15.84 11.55 -0.55
C ARG A 393 17.11 11.24 0.22
N ALA A 394 17.55 12.19 1.06
CA ALA A 394 18.83 12.16 1.75
C ALA A 394 19.02 10.97 2.70
N SER A 395 17.97 10.34 3.21
CA SER A 395 18.07 9.20 4.13
C SER A 395 18.69 7.94 3.52
N THR A 396 18.80 7.87 2.19
CA THR A 396 19.52 6.81 1.47
C THR A 396 20.77 7.32 0.74
N GLY A 397 21.26 8.50 1.11
CA GLY A 397 22.39 9.17 0.48
C GLY A 397 21.98 10.02 -0.72
N SER A 398 22.75 11.06 -1.02
CA SER A 398 22.51 11.89 -2.20
C SER A 398 22.62 11.05 -3.47
N PRO A 399 21.78 11.29 -4.50
CA PRO A 399 22.05 10.76 -5.83
C PRO A 399 23.43 11.26 -6.25
N GLY A 400 24.30 10.35 -6.64
CA GLY A 400 25.63 10.65 -7.12
C GLY A 400 25.60 11.39 -8.46
#